data_6d981e8b197b5b88967ddf3b84126e4d
#
_entry.id   6d981e8b197b5b88967ddf3b84126e4d
#
_cell.length_a   1.000
_cell.length_b   1.000
_cell.length_c   1.000
_cell.angle_alpha   90.00
_cell.angle_beta   90.00
_cell.angle_gamma   90.00
#
_symmetry.space_group_name_H-M   'P 1'
#
loop_
_entity.id
_entity.type
_entity.pdbx_description
1 polymer ?
#
loop_
_entity_poly.entity_id
_entity_poly.type
_entity_poly.pdbx_seq_one_letter_code
_entity_poly.pdbx_strand_id
1 'polypeptide(L)'
;MMKRIFKNVKLEKGYTCIVSPKNSELKYIEFGRVFLPEKNDEYAGETGNREAVLTIFGGKCSIQVETATQKVSYNSIGYRRDVFSGRPTMVYLPPNVEYRIIAESQVEIGVSMAPSNSSSPPILVKPEDVMESQVGAWNWKRTVYTSIGENVKAQRLLVGETFNPPGNWSSYPPHKHDRKSPSEVPLEEVYFFKVKPPNGFGLQRIYTSPEDEEPFDEIFLLENDATVVIPRGYHPVVAAPGYQLYYLWVLAGEERKYGAWSDDPNHGWLRNCEPIINEVLRF
;
A
#
# COMPACT_ATOMS: atom_id res chain seq x y z
N MET A 1 23.00 -0.79 9.30
CA MET A 1 21.92 -0.25 8.45
C MET A 1 20.68 -1.10 8.68
N MET A 2 19.53 -0.52 8.95
CA MET A 2 18.29 -1.30 9.11
C MET A 2 17.84 -1.87 7.78
N LYS A 3 17.15 -3.00 7.83
CA LYS A 3 16.69 -3.73 6.64
C LYS A 3 15.56 -2.97 5.94
N ARG A 4 15.69 -2.71 4.63
CA ARG A 4 14.68 -2.02 3.82
C ARG A 4 13.85 -2.96 2.94
N ILE A 5 14.27 -4.22 2.75
CA ILE A 5 13.50 -5.23 2.02
C ILE A 5 13.29 -6.48 2.86
N PHE A 6 12.07 -6.99 2.88
CA PHE A 6 11.64 -8.21 3.56
C PHE A 6 11.09 -9.18 2.52
N LYS A 7 11.70 -10.36 2.43
CA LYS A 7 11.34 -11.42 1.49
C LYS A 7 11.21 -12.74 2.21
N ASN A 8 10.51 -13.68 1.59
CA ASN A 8 10.36 -15.05 2.06
C ASN A 8 9.81 -15.14 3.50
N VAL A 9 8.93 -14.20 3.85
CA VAL A 9 8.25 -14.25 5.15
C VAL A 9 7.22 -15.38 5.10
N LYS A 10 7.48 -16.43 5.89
CA LYS A 10 6.56 -17.56 6.00
C LYS A 10 5.27 -17.07 6.64
N LEU A 11 4.15 -17.28 5.96
CA LEU A 11 2.84 -17.04 6.54
C LEU A 11 2.40 -18.27 7.33
N GLU A 12 1.99 -18.02 8.56
CA GLU A 12 1.30 -18.99 9.39
C GLU A 12 -0.16 -18.59 9.53
N LYS A 13 -1.01 -19.52 9.94
CA LYS A 13 -2.42 -19.20 10.26
C LYS A 13 -2.48 -18.10 11.32
N GLY A 14 -3.26 -17.07 11.06
CA GLY A 14 -3.38 -15.89 11.90
C GLY A 14 -2.54 -14.71 11.37
N TYR A 15 -2.10 -13.83 12.27
CA TYR A 15 -1.37 -12.61 11.93
C TYR A 15 0.15 -12.83 11.94
N THR A 16 0.80 -12.38 10.90
CA THR A 16 2.27 -12.32 10.79
C THR A 16 2.70 -10.87 10.56
N CYS A 17 3.37 -10.25 11.53
CA CYS A 17 3.98 -8.93 11.36
C CYS A 17 5.23 -9.04 10.46
N ILE A 18 5.30 -8.19 9.42
CA ILE A 18 6.43 -8.16 8.48
C ILE A 18 7.34 -6.98 8.79
N VAL A 19 6.76 -5.79 8.89
CA VAL A 19 7.47 -4.52 9.10
C VAL A 19 6.83 -3.75 10.25
N SER A 20 7.67 -3.13 11.06
CA SER A 20 7.22 -2.22 12.13
C SER A 20 8.36 -1.25 12.50
N PRO A 21 8.10 -0.21 13.32
CA PRO A 21 9.14 0.63 13.88
C PRO A 21 10.21 -0.12 14.70
N LYS A 22 9.95 -1.37 15.10
CA LYS A 22 10.92 -2.18 15.86
C LYS A 22 11.97 -2.85 14.98
N ASN A 23 11.69 -3.05 13.68
CA ASN A 23 12.57 -3.79 12.78
C ASN A 23 12.91 -3.04 11.48
N SER A 24 12.54 -1.75 11.39
CA SER A 24 12.78 -0.87 10.24
C SER A 24 13.04 0.56 10.68
N GLU A 25 13.36 1.45 9.71
CA GLU A 25 13.55 2.89 9.92
C GLU A 25 12.24 3.67 10.02
N LEU A 26 11.09 3.01 9.96
CA LEU A 26 9.77 3.66 10.06
C LEU A 26 9.47 4.14 11.48
N LYS A 27 8.67 5.19 11.58
CA LYS A 27 8.21 5.77 12.85
C LYS A 27 6.77 5.39 13.19
N TYR A 28 5.94 5.21 12.16
CA TYR A 28 4.48 5.05 12.31
C TYR A 28 3.97 3.72 11.81
N ILE A 29 4.37 3.29 10.59
CA ILE A 29 3.75 2.16 9.91
C ILE A 29 4.19 0.83 10.53
N GLU A 30 3.19 0.03 10.89
CA GLU A 30 3.32 -1.42 11.01
C GLU A 30 2.53 -2.06 9.86
N PHE A 31 3.15 -3.00 9.17
CA PHE A 31 2.51 -3.80 8.13
C PHE A 31 2.72 -5.28 8.39
N GLY A 32 1.64 -6.03 8.26
CA GLY A 32 1.63 -7.49 8.37
C GLY A 32 0.52 -8.10 7.55
N ARG A 33 0.36 -9.42 7.67
CA ARG A 33 -0.66 -10.16 6.94
C ARG A 33 -1.41 -11.12 7.87
N VAL A 34 -2.73 -11.22 7.69
CA VAL A 34 -3.55 -12.28 8.23
C VAL A 34 -3.77 -13.31 7.13
N PHE A 35 -3.49 -14.58 7.44
CA PHE A 35 -3.77 -15.70 6.57
C PHE A 35 -4.65 -16.72 7.27
N LEU A 36 -5.80 -17.04 6.66
CA LEU A 36 -6.75 -18.04 7.13
C LEU A 36 -6.99 -19.05 6.01
N PRO A 37 -6.32 -20.23 6.08
CA PRO A 37 -6.29 -21.20 4.98
C PRO A 37 -7.63 -21.88 4.71
N GLU A 38 -8.49 -22.01 5.71
CA GLU A 38 -9.71 -22.80 5.60
C GLU A 38 -10.97 -21.97 5.91
N LYS A 39 -12.09 -22.41 5.33
CA LYS A 39 -13.41 -21.88 5.69
C LYS A 39 -13.68 -22.12 7.18
N ASN A 40 -14.26 -21.11 7.84
CA ASN A 40 -14.52 -21.01 9.27
C ASN A 40 -13.26 -20.84 10.14
N ASP A 41 -12.10 -20.67 9.55
CA ASP A 41 -10.95 -20.17 10.31
C ASP A 41 -11.25 -18.75 10.82
N GLU A 42 -10.76 -18.46 12.02
CA GLU A 42 -10.97 -17.17 12.65
C GLU A 42 -9.64 -16.54 13.09
N TYR A 43 -9.63 -15.21 13.07
CA TYR A 43 -8.60 -14.40 13.69
C TYR A 43 -9.24 -13.27 14.47
N ALA A 44 -8.87 -13.13 15.74
CA ALA A 44 -9.24 -12.00 16.59
C ALA A 44 -8.05 -11.07 16.77
N GLY A 45 -8.27 -9.79 16.62
CA GLY A 45 -7.25 -8.76 16.77
C GLY A 45 -7.81 -7.52 17.45
N GLU A 46 -6.91 -6.63 17.83
CA GLU A 46 -7.23 -5.32 18.39
C GLU A 46 -6.38 -4.22 17.76
N THR A 47 -6.88 -3.02 17.68
CA THR A 47 -6.13 -1.88 17.16
C THR A 47 -5.29 -1.19 18.24
N GLY A 48 -5.67 -1.29 19.51
CA GLY A 48 -5.05 -0.54 20.60
C GLY A 48 -5.07 0.97 20.29
N ASN A 49 -3.95 1.66 20.50
CA ASN A 49 -3.80 3.10 20.20
C ASN A 49 -3.49 3.41 18.72
N ARG A 50 -3.86 2.53 17.79
CA ARG A 50 -3.58 2.66 16.36
C ARG A 50 -4.87 2.64 15.55
N GLU A 51 -4.88 3.31 14.42
CA GLU A 51 -5.83 3.01 13.35
C GLU A 51 -5.28 1.87 12.49
N ALA A 52 -6.17 1.12 11.85
CA ALA A 52 -5.79 0.02 10.97
C ALA A 52 -6.59 0.03 9.67
N VAL A 53 -5.98 -0.49 8.62
CA VAL A 53 -6.63 -0.78 7.33
C VAL A 53 -6.44 -2.25 7.03
N LEU A 54 -7.55 -2.96 6.89
CA LEU A 54 -7.60 -4.36 6.47
C LEU A 54 -7.85 -4.40 4.96
N THR A 55 -6.85 -4.79 4.17
CA THR A 55 -6.94 -4.92 2.71
C THR A 55 -7.13 -6.38 2.34
N ILE A 56 -8.28 -6.77 1.80
CA ILE A 56 -8.54 -8.15 1.39
C ILE A 56 -7.82 -8.39 0.05
N PHE A 57 -6.69 -9.12 0.08
CA PHE A 57 -5.92 -9.46 -1.12
C PHE A 57 -6.61 -10.53 -1.96
N GLY A 58 -7.26 -11.47 -1.31
CA GLY A 58 -8.03 -12.52 -1.98
C GLY A 58 -8.87 -13.32 -1.00
N GLY A 59 -9.94 -13.92 -1.52
CA GLY A 59 -10.89 -14.71 -0.73
C GLY A 59 -12.08 -13.91 -0.23
N LYS A 60 -12.88 -14.56 0.63
CA LYS A 60 -14.14 -14.05 1.17
C LYS A 60 -14.20 -14.26 2.67
N CYS A 61 -14.63 -13.25 3.42
CA CYS A 61 -14.74 -13.29 4.87
C CYS A 61 -15.88 -12.40 5.38
N SER A 62 -16.21 -12.59 6.65
CA SER A 62 -16.98 -11.63 7.45
C SER A 62 -16.06 -10.99 8.48
N ILE A 63 -16.25 -9.68 8.72
CA ILE A 63 -15.49 -8.92 9.72
C ILE A 63 -16.45 -8.30 10.72
N GLN A 64 -16.30 -8.67 11.97
CA GLN A 64 -17.03 -8.11 13.09
C GLN A 64 -16.12 -7.13 13.83
N VAL A 65 -16.63 -5.95 14.16
CA VAL A 65 -15.90 -4.89 14.86
C VAL A 65 -16.68 -4.48 16.08
N GLU A 66 -16.04 -4.48 17.23
CA GLU A 66 -16.60 -4.02 18.50
C GLU A 66 -15.92 -2.72 18.92
N THR A 67 -16.71 -1.66 18.99
CA THR A 67 -16.29 -0.35 19.51
C THR A 67 -16.88 -0.17 20.91
N ALA A 68 -16.45 0.84 21.63
CA ALA A 68 -17.02 1.16 22.95
C ALA A 68 -18.54 1.40 22.95
N THR A 69 -19.12 1.77 21.80
CA THR A 69 -20.52 2.19 21.68
C THR A 69 -21.38 1.29 20.80
N GLN A 70 -20.77 0.50 19.91
CA GLN A 70 -21.52 -0.30 18.96
C GLN A 70 -20.75 -1.52 18.46
N LYS A 71 -21.51 -2.50 17.96
CA LYS A 71 -20.97 -3.63 17.20
C LYS A 71 -21.39 -3.46 15.73
N VAL A 72 -20.42 -3.57 14.84
CA VAL A 72 -20.61 -3.47 13.38
C VAL A 72 -20.18 -4.79 12.75
N SER A 73 -20.95 -5.28 11.78
CA SER A 73 -20.61 -6.49 11.05
C SER A 73 -20.64 -6.23 9.54
N TYR A 74 -19.55 -6.54 8.89
CA TYR A 74 -19.42 -6.56 7.44
C TYR A 74 -19.42 -8.00 6.98
N ASN A 75 -20.59 -8.49 6.53
CA ASN A 75 -20.79 -9.87 6.19
C ASN A 75 -20.44 -10.18 4.74
N SER A 76 -19.77 -11.30 4.52
CA SER A 76 -19.50 -11.85 3.19
C SER A 76 -18.80 -10.86 2.25
N ILE A 77 -17.78 -10.17 2.74
CA ILE A 77 -16.99 -9.21 1.97
C ILE A 77 -15.73 -9.84 1.36
N GLY A 78 -15.17 -9.20 0.32
CA GLY A 78 -14.06 -9.74 -0.46
C GLY A 78 -14.57 -10.65 -1.57
N TYR A 79 -14.32 -10.26 -2.84
CA TYR A 79 -14.87 -10.95 -4.01
C TYR A 79 -13.79 -11.35 -5.01
N ARG A 80 -12.59 -10.79 -4.90
CA ARG A 80 -11.50 -11.12 -5.80
C ARG A 80 -10.77 -12.39 -5.34
N ARG A 81 -10.41 -13.22 -6.32
CA ARG A 81 -9.61 -14.43 -6.06
C ARG A 81 -8.18 -14.07 -5.63
N ASP A 82 -7.63 -13.06 -6.22
CA ASP A 82 -6.29 -12.50 -5.99
C ASP A 82 -6.30 -11.01 -6.31
N VAL A 83 -5.21 -10.30 -6.02
CA VAL A 83 -5.09 -8.85 -6.26
C VAL A 83 -5.28 -8.47 -7.73
N PHE A 84 -5.02 -9.37 -8.68
CA PHE A 84 -5.15 -9.12 -10.13
C PHE A 84 -6.57 -9.38 -10.67
N SER A 85 -7.51 -9.79 -9.83
CA SER A 85 -8.86 -10.19 -10.26
C SER A 85 -9.95 -9.17 -9.90
N GLY A 86 -9.60 -7.90 -9.74
CA GLY A 86 -10.57 -6.82 -9.49
C GLY A 86 -10.11 -5.81 -8.45
N ARG A 87 -10.96 -4.81 -8.23
CA ARG A 87 -10.71 -3.74 -7.26
C ARG A 87 -10.74 -4.28 -5.82
N PRO A 88 -10.00 -3.64 -4.89
CA PRO A 88 -9.97 -4.08 -3.50
C PRO A 88 -11.27 -3.86 -2.74
N THR A 89 -11.44 -4.66 -1.69
CA THR A 89 -12.31 -4.35 -0.55
C THR A 89 -11.40 -4.04 0.63
N MET A 90 -11.62 -2.92 1.29
CA MET A 90 -10.85 -2.52 2.47
C MET A 90 -11.77 -2.19 3.64
N VAL A 91 -11.30 -2.41 4.86
CA VAL A 91 -11.99 -1.99 6.09
C VAL A 91 -11.05 -1.11 6.88
N TYR A 92 -11.46 0.13 7.11
CA TYR A 92 -10.81 1.04 8.05
C TYR A 92 -11.33 0.77 9.46
N LEU A 93 -10.42 0.67 10.42
CA LEU A 93 -10.69 0.50 11.83
C LEU A 93 -10.05 1.66 12.61
N PRO A 94 -10.82 2.35 13.47
CA PRO A 94 -10.26 3.38 14.35
C PRO A 94 -9.45 2.74 15.49
N PRO A 95 -8.75 3.54 16.32
CA PRO A 95 -8.13 3.04 17.53
C PRO A 95 -9.16 2.52 18.57
N ASN A 96 -8.68 1.68 19.49
CA ASN A 96 -9.41 1.11 20.61
C ASN A 96 -10.64 0.27 20.21
N VAL A 97 -10.50 -0.53 19.13
CA VAL A 97 -11.52 -1.49 18.74
C VAL A 97 -10.95 -2.91 18.73
N GLU A 98 -11.82 -3.85 19.08
CA GLU A 98 -11.60 -5.28 18.87
C GLU A 98 -12.27 -5.68 17.54
N TYR A 99 -11.65 -6.60 16.82
CA TYR A 99 -12.23 -7.12 15.59
C TYR A 99 -11.99 -8.61 15.43
N ARG A 100 -12.92 -9.27 14.73
CA ARG A 100 -12.85 -10.69 14.41
C ARG A 100 -13.06 -10.87 12.92
N ILE A 101 -12.14 -11.60 12.29
CA ILE A 101 -12.22 -12.03 10.89
C ILE A 101 -12.63 -13.48 10.87
N ILE A 102 -13.68 -13.81 10.11
CA ILE A 102 -14.20 -15.16 9.95
C ILE A 102 -14.11 -15.50 8.45
N ALA A 103 -13.30 -16.48 8.11
CA ALA A 103 -13.06 -16.89 6.74
C ALA A 103 -14.27 -17.66 6.16
N GLU A 104 -14.73 -17.29 4.98
CA GLU A 104 -15.73 -18.01 4.20
C GLU A 104 -15.10 -18.82 3.05
N SER A 105 -13.85 -18.57 2.76
CA SER A 105 -12.95 -19.32 1.88
C SER A 105 -11.53 -19.16 2.44
N GLN A 106 -10.51 -19.72 1.78
CA GLN A 106 -9.15 -19.27 2.04
C GLN A 106 -9.09 -17.75 1.84
N VAL A 107 -8.53 -17.01 2.81
CA VAL A 107 -8.44 -15.55 2.76
C VAL A 107 -7.06 -15.06 3.18
N GLU A 108 -6.60 -14.05 2.47
CA GLU A 108 -5.37 -13.32 2.76
C GLU A 108 -5.69 -11.83 2.86
N ILE A 109 -5.25 -11.20 3.96
CA ILE A 109 -5.54 -9.80 4.28
C ILE A 109 -4.24 -9.09 4.66
N GLY A 110 -3.93 -7.99 3.98
CA GLY A 110 -2.91 -7.03 4.43
C GLY A 110 -3.45 -6.19 5.58
N VAL A 111 -2.66 -6.03 6.63
CA VAL A 111 -2.99 -5.23 7.81
C VAL A 111 -1.99 -4.10 7.93
N SER A 112 -2.43 -2.88 7.67
CA SER A 112 -1.62 -1.66 7.78
C SER A 112 -2.06 -0.88 9.00
N MET A 113 -1.15 -0.54 9.90
CA MET A 113 -1.46 0.17 11.15
C MET A 113 -0.55 1.39 11.33
N ALA A 114 -1.09 2.43 11.97
CA ALA A 114 -0.32 3.59 12.44
C ALA A 114 -0.92 4.15 13.74
N PRO A 115 -0.14 4.78 14.63
CA PRO A 115 -0.66 5.44 15.83
C PRO A 115 -1.73 6.48 15.47
N SER A 116 -2.83 6.52 16.25
CA SER A 116 -3.96 7.40 15.96
C SER A 116 -4.77 7.72 17.20
N ASN A 117 -5.34 8.93 17.22
CA ASN A 117 -6.35 9.38 18.17
C ASN A 117 -7.69 9.66 17.48
N SER A 118 -7.89 9.13 16.26
CA SER A 118 -9.11 9.34 15.48
C SER A 118 -10.33 8.79 16.22
N SER A 119 -11.42 9.53 16.16
CA SER A 119 -12.75 9.09 16.61
C SER A 119 -13.67 8.68 15.44
N SER A 120 -13.13 8.50 14.24
CA SER A 120 -13.89 8.05 13.07
C SER A 120 -14.48 6.67 13.30
N PRO A 121 -15.68 6.36 12.78
CA PRO A 121 -16.24 5.02 12.88
C PRO A 121 -15.46 4.03 12.01
N PRO A 122 -15.64 2.71 12.23
CA PRO A 122 -15.24 1.69 11.25
C PRO A 122 -15.94 1.94 9.90
N ILE A 123 -15.18 1.81 8.79
CA ILE A 123 -15.70 2.09 7.44
C ILE A 123 -15.34 0.94 6.50
N LEU A 124 -16.34 0.40 5.81
CA LEU A 124 -16.14 -0.50 4.68
C LEU A 124 -16.00 0.32 3.39
N VAL A 125 -14.87 0.17 2.71
CA VAL A 125 -14.65 0.67 1.35
C VAL A 125 -14.83 -0.51 0.40
N LYS A 126 -15.91 -0.45 -0.37
CA LYS A 126 -16.26 -1.48 -1.35
C LYS A 126 -15.53 -1.23 -2.68
N PRO A 127 -15.47 -2.23 -3.59
CA PRO A 127 -14.84 -2.06 -4.90
C PRO A 127 -15.38 -0.88 -5.72
N GLU A 128 -16.67 -0.59 -5.62
CA GLU A 128 -17.33 0.54 -6.29
C GLU A 128 -16.96 1.91 -5.72
N ASP A 129 -16.54 1.97 -4.46
CA ASP A 129 -16.16 3.20 -3.77
C ASP A 129 -14.69 3.58 -4.00
N VAL A 130 -13.92 2.68 -4.63
CA VAL A 130 -12.49 2.88 -4.88
C VAL A 130 -12.28 3.82 -6.04
N MET A 131 -11.51 4.89 -5.82
CA MET A 131 -11.15 5.84 -6.86
C MET A 131 -10.07 5.24 -7.77
N GLU A 132 -10.37 5.11 -9.06
CA GLU A 132 -9.42 4.67 -10.07
C GLU A 132 -8.83 5.86 -10.83
N SER A 133 -7.52 5.83 -11.03
CA SER A 133 -6.79 6.81 -11.83
C SER A 133 -5.80 6.12 -12.77
N GLN A 134 -5.77 6.56 -14.03
CA GLN A 134 -4.71 6.22 -14.97
C GLN A 134 -3.63 7.30 -14.86
N VAL A 135 -2.44 6.93 -14.47
CA VAL A 135 -1.36 7.87 -14.17
C VAL A 135 -0.16 7.60 -15.08
N GLY A 136 0.47 8.69 -15.56
CA GLY A 136 1.63 8.63 -16.43
C GLY A 136 1.27 8.45 -17.91
N ALA A 137 2.27 8.14 -18.72
CA ALA A 137 2.15 7.98 -20.16
C ALA A 137 3.04 6.83 -20.63
N TRP A 138 2.76 6.28 -21.81
CA TRP A 138 3.55 5.25 -22.47
C TRP A 138 4.07 4.17 -21.52
N ASN A 139 5.40 3.99 -21.36
CA ASN A 139 6.01 2.95 -20.54
C ASN A 139 6.12 3.29 -19.04
N TRP A 140 5.48 4.39 -18.61
CA TRP A 140 5.23 4.66 -17.18
C TRP A 140 3.74 4.87 -16.87
N LYS A 141 2.87 4.44 -17.80
CA LYS A 141 1.42 4.40 -17.56
C LYS A 141 1.07 3.23 -16.66
N ARG A 142 0.29 3.51 -15.60
CA ARG A 142 -0.16 2.52 -14.62
C ARG A 142 -1.55 2.87 -14.10
N THR A 143 -2.24 1.87 -13.56
CA THR A 143 -3.52 2.05 -12.88
C THR A 143 -3.29 2.18 -11.37
N VAL A 144 -3.87 3.21 -10.77
CA VAL A 144 -3.80 3.46 -9.32
C VAL A 144 -5.21 3.41 -8.74
N TYR A 145 -5.40 2.62 -7.70
CA TYR A 145 -6.60 2.54 -6.89
C TYR A 145 -6.35 3.20 -5.54
N THR A 146 -6.99 4.36 -5.28
CA THR A 146 -6.96 5.01 -3.98
C THR A 146 -8.18 4.59 -3.19
N SER A 147 -7.97 3.82 -2.13
CA SER A 147 -9.05 3.27 -1.30
C SER A 147 -9.24 4.05 -0.01
N ILE A 148 -8.14 4.36 0.69
CA ILE A 148 -8.16 5.17 1.92
C ILE A 148 -7.47 6.50 1.59
N GLY A 149 -8.23 7.39 0.99
CA GLY A 149 -7.87 8.76 0.62
C GLY A 149 -8.72 9.77 1.39
N GLU A 150 -9.18 10.83 0.72
CA GLU A 150 -10.06 11.86 1.29
C GLU A 150 -11.47 11.32 1.66
N ASN A 151 -11.87 10.20 1.07
CA ASN A 151 -13.14 9.51 1.34
C ASN A 151 -13.23 8.89 2.75
N VAL A 152 -12.09 8.66 3.42
CA VAL A 152 -12.01 8.07 4.76
C VAL A 152 -11.25 9.03 5.69
N LYS A 153 -11.85 9.40 6.80
CA LYS A 153 -11.24 10.29 7.81
C LYS A 153 -10.26 9.52 8.70
N ALA A 154 -9.27 8.86 8.09
CA ALA A 154 -8.11 8.34 8.80
C ALA A 154 -7.23 9.51 9.27
N GLN A 155 -6.46 9.32 10.34
CA GLN A 155 -5.60 10.39 10.86
C GLN A 155 -4.24 10.43 10.14
N ARG A 156 -3.63 9.26 9.90
CA ARG A 156 -2.28 9.14 9.31
C ARG A 156 -2.26 8.34 8.03
N LEU A 157 -3.03 7.24 7.98
CA LEU A 157 -2.96 6.28 6.90
C LEU A 157 -3.59 6.80 5.61
N LEU A 158 -2.83 6.66 4.52
CA LEU A 158 -3.31 6.68 3.14
C LEU A 158 -2.96 5.33 2.53
N VAL A 159 -3.92 4.64 1.94
CA VAL A 159 -3.72 3.28 1.43
C VAL A 159 -4.37 3.11 0.07
N GLY A 160 -3.64 2.48 -0.82
CA GLY A 160 -4.15 2.10 -2.13
C GLY A 160 -3.28 1.09 -2.83
N GLU A 161 -3.62 0.81 -4.06
CA GLU A 161 -2.99 -0.22 -4.88
C GLU A 161 -2.54 0.35 -6.22
N THR A 162 -1.42 -0.15 -6.73
CA THR A 162 -0.95 0.18 -8.08
C THR A 162 -0.70 -1.07 -8.89
N PHE A 163 -1.12 -1.01 -10.16
CA PHE A 163 -0.94 -2.06 -11.14
C PHE A 163 -0.06 -1.55 -12.27
N ASN A 164 1.15 -2.11 -12.35
CA ASN A 164 2.09 -1.85 -13.43
C ASN A 164 1.94 -2.89 -14.53
N PRO A 165 1.65 -2.47 -15.77
CA PRO A 165 1.76 -3.35 -16.91
C PRO A 165 3.19 -3.88 -17.11
N PRO A 166 3.36 -5.02 -17.81
CA PRO A 166 4.67 -5.56 -18.11
C PRO A 166 5.62 -4.55 -18.77
N GLY A 167 6.84 -4.41 -18.21
CA GLY A 167 7.85 -3.47 -18.68
C GLY A 167 7.64 -2.01 -18.30
N ASN A 168 6.55 -1.67 -17.64
CA ASN A 168 6.25 -0.29 -17.28
C ASN A 168 6.88 0.13 -15.96
N TRP A 169 7.16 1.43 -15.88
CA TRP A 169 7.60 2.11 -14.67
C TRP A 169 6.41 2.67 -13.87
N SER A 170 6.62 2.83 -12.57
CA SER A 170 5.71 3.42 -11.61
C SER A 170 6.48 4.29 -10.62
N SER A 171 5.77 5.14 -9.85
CA SER A 171 6.41 6.20 -9.07
C SER A 171 7.36 7.01 -9.96
N TYR A 172 6.91 7.26 -11.21
CA TYR A 172 7.70 7.88 -12.26
C TYR A 172 6.91 9.04 -12.88
N PRO A 173 7.52 10.24 -13.12
CA PRO A 173 8.89 10.59 -12.73
C PRO A 173 9.20 10.25 -11.26
N PRO A 174 10.46 9.93 -10.93
CA PRO A 174 10.86 9.69 -9.54
C PRO A 174 10.44 10.86 -8.65
N HIS A 175 9.77 10.56 -7.54
CA HIS A 175 9.31 11.56 -6.59
C HIS A 175 9.60 11.12 -5.16
N LYS A 176 9.57 12.08 -4.23
CA LYS A 176 9.77 11.85 -2.80
C LYS A 176 8.77 12.69 -1.99
N HIS A 177 8.56 12.28 -0.75
CA HIS A 177 7.69 12.96 0.22
C HIS A 177 8.31 12.78 1.63
N ASP A 178 9.49 13.34 1.83
CA ASP A 178 10.31 13.16 3.03
C ASP A 178 10.65 14.48 3.74
N ARG A 179 10.25 15.62 3.17
CA ARG A 179 10.53 16.95 3.70
C ARG A 179 9.26 17.79 3.77
N LYS A 180 9.24 18.74 4.69
CA LYS A 180 8.17 19.75 4.75
C LYS A 180 8.52 20.93 3.85
N SER A 181 7.67 21.16 2.84
CA SER A 181 7.76 22.30 1.93
C SER A 181 6.35 22.73 1.47
N PRO A 182 6.18 23.81 0.71
CA PRO A 182 4.88 24.18 0.15
C PRO A 182 4.24 23.12 -0.75
N SER A 183 5.06 22.27 -1.41
CA SER A 183 4.63 21.22 -2.35
C SER A 183 4.71 19.81 -1.78
N GLU A 184 5.34 19.61 -0.62
CA GLU A 184 5.68 18.29 -0.10
C GLU A 184 5.36 18.19 1.40
N VAL A 185 4.81 17.06 1.84
CA VAL A 185 4.64 16.73 3.26
C VAL A 185 5.40 15.44 3.58
N PRO A 186 6.03 15.34 4.77
CA PRO A 186 6.74 14.13 5.16
C PRO A 186 5.77 12.98 5.39
N LEU A 187 5.90 11.95 4.56
CA LEU A 187 5.19 10.68 4.67
C LEU A 187 6.22 9.55 4.54
N GLU A 188 6.27 8.64 5.48
CA GLU A 188 6.97 7.37 5.28
C GLU A 188 6.07 6.40 4.53
N GLU A 189 6.65 5.41 3.86
CA GLU A 189 5.89 4.52 3.00
C GLU A 189 6.35 3.08 3.06
N VAL A 190 5.41 2.16 2.84
CA VAL A 190 5.66 0.73 2.66
C VAL A 190 5.00 0.27 1.37
N TYR A 191 5.75 -0.49 0.55
CA TYR A 191 5.22 -1.22 -0.60
C TYR A 191 5.22 -2.71 -0.32
N PHE A 192 4.06 -3.36 -0.52
CA PHE A 192 3.94 -4.82 -0.53
C PHE A 192 3.61 -5.28 -1.95
N PHE A 193 4.43 -6.19 -2.50
CA PHE A 193 4.40 -6.58 -3.90
C PHE A 193 3.77 -7.94 -4.15
N LYS A 194 3.04 -8.05 -5.26
CA LYS A 194 2.64 -9.31 -5.91
C LYS A 194 3.06 -9.26 -7.38
N VAL A 195 3.40 -10.40 -7.94
CA VAL A 195 3.86 -10.53 -9.34
C VAL A 195 3.00 -11.55 -10.07
N LYS A 196 2.66 -11.28 -11.33
CA LYS A 196 1.88 -12.21 -12.17
C LYS A 196 2.53 -12.38 -13.55
N PRO A 197 2.92 -13.62 -13.93
CA PRO A 197 2.97 -14.85 -13.13
C PRO A 197 3.87 -14.74 -11.89
N PRO A 198 3.66 -15.57 -10.83
CA PRO A 198 4.31 -15.38 -9.53
C PRO A 198 5.82 -15.68 -9.50
N ASN A 199 6.37 -16.27 -10.56
CA ASN A 199 7.80 -16.48 -10.76
C ASN A 199 8.52 -15.31 -11.43
N GLY A 200 7.79 -14.21 -11.70
CA GLY A 200 8.35 -13.00 -12.27
C GLY A 200 9.03 -12.11 -11.23
N PHE A 201 9.48 -10.96 -11.70
CA PHE A 201 10.15 -9.98 -10.86
C PHE A 201 9.93 -8.54 -11.34
N GLY A 202 10.33 -7.61 -10.50
CA GLY A 202 10.49 -6.19 -10.79
C GLY A 202 11.73 -5.65 -10.10
N LEU A 203 11.99 -4.36 -10.28
CA LEU A 203 13.06 -3.65 -9.58
C LEU A 203 12.49 -2.38 -8.95
N GLN A 204 12.98 -2.03 -7.77
CA GLN A 204 12.77 -0.73 -7.16
C GLN A 204 14.12 -0.10 -6.83
N ARG A 205 14.31 1.14 -7.25
CA ARG A 205 15.42 1.98 -6.81
C ARG A 205 14.93 2.92 -5.73
N ILE A 206 15.67 3.05 -4.65
CA ILE A 206 15.45 4.10 -3.64
C ILE A 206 16.73 4.88 -3.52
N TYR A 207 16.65 6.21 -3.73
CA TYR A 207 17.84 7.06 -3.68
C TYR A 207 17.51 8.45 -3.17
N THR A 208 18.50 9.11 -2.61
CA THR A 208 18.42 10.50 -2.16
C THR A 208 19.28 11.40 -3.02
N SER A 209 19.16 12.72 -2.82
CA SER A 209 20.11 13.67 -3.42
C SER A 209 21.52 13.42 -2.88
N PRO A 210 22.57 13.59 -3.73
CA PRO A 210 23.95 13.53 -3.25
C PRO A 210 24.27 14.57 -2.18
N GLU A 211 23.50 15.67 -2.10
CA GLU A 211 23.67 16.75 -1.11
C GLU A 211 22.96 16.47 0.23
N ASP A 212 22.25 15.34 0.35
CA ASP A 212 21.64 14.95 1.63
C ASP A 212 22.73 14.58 2.66
N GLU A 213 22.45 14.77 3.95
CA GLU A 213 23.41 14.46 5.03
C GLU A 213 23.89 12.99 4.98
N GLU A 214 23.01 12.08 4.65
CA GLU A 214 23.29 10.65 4.55
C GLU A 214 22.78 10.13 3.20
N PRO A 215 23.48 10.38 2.10
CA PRO A 215 23.04 9.97 0.79
C PRO A 215 23.12 8.44 0.63
N PHE A 216 22.14 7.87 -0.08
CA PHE A 216 22.15 6.48 -0.47
C PHE A 216 21.52 6.28 -1.84
N ASP A 217 21.86 5.16 -2.49
CA ASP A 217 21.30 4.72 -3.76
C ASP A 217 21.27 3.18 -3.77
N GLU A 218 20.10 2.59 -3.63
CA GLU A 218 19.90 1.16 -3.48
C GLU A 218 18.92 0.64 -4.52
N ILE A 219 19.18 -0.57 -5.04
CA ILE A 219 18.29 -1.26 -5.98
C ILE A 219 17.85 -2.58 -5.33
N PHE A 220 16.55 -2.81 -5.31
CA PHE A 220 15.94 -4.00 -4.76
C PHE A 220 15.31 -4.87 -5.86
N LEU A 221 15.63 -6.16 -5.87
CA LEU A 221 14.93 -7.15 -6.65
C LEU A 221 13.58 -7.45 -5.97
N LEU A 222 12.50 -7.19 -6.69
CA LEU A 222 11.12 -7.41 -6.24
C LEU A 222 10.64 -8.77 -6.74
N GLU A 223 10.28 -9.62 -5.82
CA GLU A 223 9.65 -10.93 -6.07
C GLU A 223 8.27 -10.94 -5.44
N ASN A 224 7.49 -11.99 -5.73
CA ASN A 224 6.18 -12.15 -5.11
C ASN A 224 6.30 -12.13 -3.57
N ASP A 225 5.39 -11.40 -2.89
CA ASP A 225 5.37 -11.20 -1.43
C ASP A 225 6.55 -10.39 -0.85
N ALA A 226 7.36 -9.73 -1.68
CA ALA A 226 8.36 -8.79 -1.18
C ALA A 226 7.68 -7.56 -0.54
N THR A 227 8.26 -7.07 0.55
CA THR A 227 7.86 -5.83 1.21
C THR A 227 9.06 -4.89 1.26
N VAL A 228 8.89 -3.66 0.79
CA VAL A 228 9.95 -2.64 0.79
C VAL A 228 9.53 -1.47 1.67
N VAL A 229 10.47 -1.02 2.49
CA VAL A 229 10.35 0.15 3.36
C VAL A 229 10.99 1.34 2.68
N ILE A 230 10.26 2.44 2.60
CA ILE A 230 10.67 3.70 2.00
C ILE A 230 10.59 4.78 3.07
N PRO A 231 11.65 4.95 3.88
CA PRO A 231 11.66 5.95 4.94
C PRO A 231 11.81 7.37 4.39
N ARG A 232 12.50 7.51 3.26
CA ARG A 232 12.79 8.76 2.55
C ARG A 232 13.35 8.48 1.16
N GLY A 233 13.41 9.53 0.32
CA GLY A 233 14.04 9.51 -0.99
C GLY A 233 13.12 9.19 -2.16
N TYR A 234 13.65 9.35 -3.35
CA TYR A 234 13.00 9.00 -4.61
C TYR A 234 12.93 7.48 -4.77
N HIS A 235 11.78 6.94 -5.24
CA HIS A 235 11.52 5.51 -5.15
C HIS A 235 10.83 4.90 -6.38
N PRO A 236 11.37 5.09 -7.61
CA PRO A 236 10.78 4.52 -8.82
C PRO A 236 10.81 2.99 -8.81
N VAL A 237 9.79 2.41 -9.48
CA VAL A 237 9.57 0.96 -9.59
C VAL A 237 9.43 0.58 -11.05
N VAL A 238 9.92 -0.58 -11.46
CA VAL A 238 9.71 -1.13 -12.80
C VAL A 238 9.31 -2.61 -12.74
N ALA A 239 8.33 -2.98 -13.55
CA ALA A 239 7.98 -4.38 -13.81
C ALA A 239 8.89 -4.98 -14.87
N ALA A 240 9.35 -6.22 -14.69
CA ALA A 240 10.06 -6.92 -15.77
C ALA A 240 9.14 -7.16 -16.98
N PRO A 241 9.68 -7.19 -18.21
CA PRO A 241 8.89 -7.51 -19.39
C PRO A 241 8.18 -8.87 -19.27
N GLY A 242 6.91 -8.94 -19.65
CA GLY A 242 6.10 -10.16 -19.55
C GLY A 242 5.46 -10.39 -18.16
N TYR A 243 5.75 -9.58 -17.16
CA TYR A 243 5.21 -9.73 -15.82
C TYR A 243 4.44 -8.50 -15.37
N GLN A 244 3.21 -8.68 -14.92
CA GLN A 244 2.45 -7.62 -14.27
C GLN A 244 2.90 -7.49 -12.82
N LEU A 245 3.19 -6.28 -12.37
CA LEU A 245 3.57 -5.98 -11.00
C LEU A 245 2.45 -5.22 -10.30
N TYR A 246 2.03 -5.73 -9.17
CA TYR A 246 1.12 -5.10 -8.23
C TYR A 246 1.88 -4.67 -6.99
N TYR A 247 1.50 -3.54 -6.41
CA TYR A 247 1.86 -3.24 -5.03
C TYR A 247 0.76 -2.50 -4.28
N LEU A 248 0.56 -2.93 -3.02
CA LEU A 248 -0.12 -2.13 -2.02
C LEU A 248 0.86 -1.05 -1.58
N TRP A 249 0.42 0.20 -1.59
CA TRP A 249 1.16 1.30 -0.99
C TRP A 249 0.44 1.78 0.27
N VAL A 250 1.23 1.99 1.32
CA VAL A 250 0.80 2.47 2.63
C VAL A 250 1.65 3.65 3.00
N LEU A 251 1.03 4.81 3.14
CA LEU A 251 1.67 6.05 3.55
C LEU A 251 1.20 6.45 4.95
N ALA A 252 2.10 7.00 5.76
CA ALA A 252 1.74 7.60 7.04
C ALA A 252 2.66 8.77 7.41
N GLY A 253 2.10 9.80 8.04
CA GLY A 253 2.82 10.95 8.53
C GLY A 253 2.01 11.78 9.52
N GLU A 254 2.55 12.90 9.96
CA GLU A 254 1.83 13.82 10.85
C GLU A 254 0.75 14.61 10.08
N GLU A 255 1.08 15.03 8.86
CA GLU A 255 0.15 15.67 7.95
C GLU A 255 -0.28 14.63 6.90
N ARG A 256 -1.57 14.31 6.85
CA ARG A 256 -2.13 13.36 5.91
C ARG A 256 -2.60 14.11 4.65
N LYS A 257 -1.76 14.15 3.62
CA LYS A 257 -2.07 14.83 2.35
C LYS A 257 -1.60 14.01 1.16
N TYR A 258 -2.52 13.40 0.44
CA TYR A 258 -2.22 12.69 -0.80
C TYR A 258 -1.83 13.66 -1.92
N GLY A 259 -0.83 13.31 -2.71
CA GLY A 259 -0.38 14.13 -3.85
C GLY A 259 0.60 15.25 -3.49
N ALA A 260 0.99 15.37 -2.22
CA ALA A 260 1.98 16.36 -1.79
C ALA A 260 3.38 15.74 -1.79
N TRP A 261 4.04 15.77 -2.96
CA TRP A 261 5.38 15.25 -3.19
C TRP A 261 6.22 16.18 -4.07
N SER A 262 7.52 15.96 -4.13
CA SER A 262 8.47 16.64 -5.00
C SER A 262 9.08 15.65 -5.99
N ASP A 263 9.02 15.99 -7.29
CA ASP A 263 9.69 15.20 -8.32
C ASP A 263 11.20 15.44 -8.28
N ASP A 264 11.98 14.44 -8.70
CA ASP A 264 13.42 14.61 -8.94
C ASP A 264 13.61 15.67 -10.04
N PRO A 265 14.36 16.76 -9.76
CA PRO A 265 14.59 17.84 -10.72
C PRO A 265 15.16 17.38 -12.06
N ASN A 266 15.96 16.29 -12.06
CA ASN A 266 16.55 15.72 -13.28
C ASN A 266 15.52 15.02 -14.17
N HIS A 267 14.39 14.57 -13.62
CA HIS A 267 13.39 13.76 -14.31
C HIS A 267 11.99 14.39 -14.35
N GLY A 268 11.73 15.42 -13.55
CA GLY A 268 10.41 16.06 -13.41
C GLY A 268 9.86 16.65 -14.71
N TRP A 269 10.74 16.99 -15.68
CA TRP A 269 10.34 17.48 -17.01
C TRP A 269 9.40 16.53 -17.77
N LEU A 270 9.44 15.23 -17.47
CA LEU A 270 8.58 14.23 -18.09
C LEU A 270 7.10 14.47 -17.84
N ARG A 271 6.72 15.09 -16.70
CA ARG A 271 5.31 15.45 -16.44
C ARG A 271 4.77 16.42 -17.48
N ASN A 272 5.59 17.33 -17.96
CA ASN A 272 5.19 18.28 -18.98
C ASN A 272 5.01 17.60 -20.37
N CYS A 273 5.60 16.43 -20.57
CA CYS A 273 5.47 15.65 -21.80
C CYS A 273 4.26 14.70 -21.77
N GLU A 274 3.74 14.34 -20.60
CA GLU A 274 2.63 13.37 -20.46
C GLU A 274 1.40 13.71 -21.30
N PRO A 275 0.89 14.97 -21.32
CA PRO A 275 -0.28 15.31 -22.14
C PRO A 275 -0.04 15.09 -23.63
N ILE A 276 1.15 15.47 -24.12
CA ILE A 276 1.52 15.35 -25.55
C ILE A 276 1.64 13.87 -25.91
N ILE A 277 2.34 13.08 -25.09
CA ILE A 277 2.54 11.65 -25.32
C ILE A 277 1.20 10.92 -25.31
N ASN A 278 0.32 11.21 -24.35
CA ASN A 278 -1.00 10.61 -24.26
C ASN A 278 -1.90 10.98 -25.45
N GLU A 279 -1.73 12.16 -26.06
CA GLU A 279 -2.48 12.56 -27.25
C GLU A 279 -1.94 11.86 -28.49
N VAL A 280 -0.61 11.79 -28.66
CA VAL A 280 0.03 11.21 -29.85
C VAL A 280 -0.08 9.67 -29.88
N LEU A 281 -0.05 9.02 -28.72
CA LEU A 281 -0.12 7.56 -28.56
C LEU A 281 -1.54 7.06 -28.24
N ARG A 282 -2.57 7.79 -28.62
CA ARG A 282 -3.95 7.28 -28.61
C ARG A 282 -4.10 6.25 -29.74
N PHE A 283 -4.01 4.98 -29.37
CA PHE A 283 -4.31 3.83 -30.23
C PHE A 283 -5.55 3.10 -29.72
#